data_f54710b645a5973e5a87e3a6280b92f8
#
_entry.id   f54710b645a5973e5a87e3a6280b92f8
#
_cell.length_a   1.000
_cell.length_b   1.000
_cell.length_c   1.000
_cell.angle_alpha   90.00
_cell.angle_beta   90.00
_cell.angle_gamma   90.00
#
_symmetry.space_group_name_H-M   'P 1'
#
loop_
_entity.id
_entity.type
_entity.pdbx_description
1 polymer ?
#
loop_
_entity_poly.entity_id
_entity_poly.type
_entity_poly.pdbx_seq_one_letter_code
_entity_poly.pdbx_strand_id
1 'polypeptide(L)'
;MTVREYLEQGRNLAERIPYTVIALAARLAVADVFWRSGQTKVSGFSIREETFYLFREEYKVPLLPPDVAAYLSTVGEHVFPILLFLGLASRLSALGLLAMTMVIQLFVVPGGWPEHILWLSLLALIIARGPGAISIDHLIWNSRFLLPALVRGAQA
;
A
#
# COMPACT_ATOMS: atom_id res chain seq x y z
N MET A 1 23.11 -26.12 26.72
CA MET A 1 22.35 -25.87 25.49
C MET A 1 23.28 -26.04 24.30
N THR A 2 22.88 -26.81 23.32
CA THR A 2 23.63 -27.01 22.07
C THR A 2 23.33 -25.87 21.10
N VAL A 3 24.20 -25.67 20.11
CA VAL A 3 23.97 -24.67 19.03
C VAL A 3 22.62 -24.89 18.36
N ARG A 4 22.20 -26.14 18.18
CA ARG A 4 20.91 -26.51 17.60
C ARG A 4 19.74 -26.01 18.42
N GLU A 5 19.81 -26.14 19.75
CA GLU A 5 18.76 -25.66 20.67
C GLU A 5 18.60 -24.12 20.60
N TYR A 6 19.74 -23.38 20.49
CA TYR A 6 19.68 -21.93 20.30
C TYR A 6 19.05 -21.54 18.97
N LEU A 7 19.36 -22.24 17.88
CA LEU A 7 18.77 -22.00 16.56
C LEU A 7 17.27 -22.31 16.55
N GLU A 8 16.86 -23.42 17.16
CA GLU A 8 15.43 -23.79 17.29
C GLU A 8 14.67 -22.78 18.15
N GLN A 9 15.27 -22.30 19.22
CA GLN A 9 14.67 -21.28 20.08
C GLN A 9 14.54 -19.94 19.35
N GLY A 10 15.55 -19.51 18.58
CA GLY A 10 15.49 -18.30 17.74
C GLY A 10 14.42 -18.40 16.65
N ARG A 11 14.32 -19.55 15.97
CA ARG A 11 13.26 -19.81 15.00
C ARG A 11 11.87 -19.72 15.62
N ASN A 12 11.66 -20.40 16.75
CA ASN A 12 10.37 -20.40 17.45
C ASN A 12 9.97 -18.99 17.93
N LEU A 13 10.94 -18.14 18.28
CA LEU A 13 10.70 -16.75 18.64
C LEU A 13 10.27 -15.93 17.40
N ALA A 14 10.94 -16.10 16.26
CA ALA A 14 10.60 -15.44 15.02
C ALA A 14 9.20 -15.84 14.49
N GLU A 15 8.83 -17.13 14.61
CA GLU A 15 7.52 -17.66 14.23
C GLU A 15 6.38 -17.10 15.10
N ARG A 16 6.68 -16.54 16.28
CA ARG A 16 5.69 -15.87 17.13
C ARG A 16 5.31 -14.48 16.68
N ILE A 17 6.04 -13.87 15.72
CA ILE A 17 5.69 -12.55 15.18
C ILE A 17 4.38 -12.68 14.39
N PRO A 18 3.27 -12.07 14.84
CA PRO A 18 2.02 -12.18 14.12
C PRO A 18 2.12 -11.51 12.74
N TYR A 19 1.56 -12.16 11.74
CA TYR A 19 1.49 -11.57 10.39
C TYR A 19 0.87 -10.16 10.39
N THR A 20 -0.07 -9.91 11.29
CA THR A 20 -0.72 -8.59 11.45
C THR A 20 0.27 -7.45 11.69
N VAL A 21 1.34 -7.69 12.47
CA VAL A 21 2.38 -6.69 12.72
C VAL A 21 3.19 -6.42 11.46
N ILE A 22 3.54 -7.47 10.72
CA ILE A 22 4.26 -7.36 9.45
C ILE A 22 3.41 -6.62 8.42
N ALA A 23 2.13 -6.98 8.30
CA ALA A 23 1.20 -6.33 7.37
C ALA A 23 0.98 -4.86 7.72
N LEU A 24 0.85 -4.52 9.00
CA LEU A 24 0.72 -3.13 9.44
C LEU A 24 1.98 -2.33 9.08
N ALA A 25 3.17 -2.85 9.40
CA ALA A 25 4.43 -2.21 9.07
C ALA A 25 4.59 -1.99 7.55
N ALA A 26 4.26 -3.00 6.74
CA ALA A 26 4.29 -2.90 5.28
C ALA A 26 3.36 -1.82 4.76
N ARG A 27 2.11 -1.75 5.27
CA ARG A 27 1.14 -0.73 4.90
C ARG A 27 1.61 0.68 5.24
N LEU A 28 2.12 0.87 6.47
CA LEU A 28 2.60 2.18 6.93
C LEU A 28 3.81 2.63 6.12
N ALA A 29 4.77 1.74 5.86
CA ALA A 29 5.97 2.06 5.09
C ALA A 29 5.64 2.53 3.67
N VAL A 30 4.78 1.79 2.95
CA VAL A 30 4.40 2.17 1.58
C VAL A 30 3.50 3.40 1.57
N ALA A 31 2.56 3.50 2.52
CA ALA A 31 1.69 4.68 2.63
C ALA A 31 2.49 5.96 2.86
N ASP A 32 3.52 5.95 3.71
CA ASP A 32 4.37 7.11 3.97
C ASP A 32 5.13 7.55 2.70
N VAL A 33 5.70 6.62 1.96
CA VAL A 33 6.41 6.92 0.70
C VAL A 33 5.51 7.66 -0.28
N PHE A 34 4.36 7.10 -0.60
CA PHE A 34 3.47 7.70 -1.60
C PHE A 34 2.77 8.96 -1.09
N TRP A 35 2.44 9.02 0.20
CA TRP A 35 1.91 10.23 0.81
C TRP A 35 2.88 11.41 0.68
N ARG A 36 4.15 11.20 1.02
CA ARG A 36 5.19 12.24 0.88
C ARG A 36 5.37 12.65 -0.58
N SER A 37 5.36 11.70 -1.51
CA SER A 37 5.39 12.00 -2.95
C SER A 37 4.20 12.88 -3.37
N GLY A 38 2.99 12.55 -2.95
CA GLY A 38 1.79 13.34 -3.20
C GLY A 38 1.89 14.76 -2.66
N GLN A 39 2.43 14.93 -1.44
CA GLN A 39 2.60 16.25 -0.82
C GLN A 39 3.53 17.17 -1.62
N THR A 40 4.49 16.65 -2.36
CA THR A 40 5.34 17.49 -3.23
C THR A 40 4.60 18.08 -4.41
N LYS A 41 3.49 17.47 -4.82
CA LYS A 41 2.71 17.83 -6.00
C LYS A 41 1.64 18.90 -5.76
N VAL A 42 1.37 19.22 -4.50
CA VAL A 42 0.29 20.14 -4.15
C VAL A 42 0.77 21.35 -3.35
N SER A 43 0.01 22.44 -3.44
CA SER A 43 0.12 23.61 -2.58
C SER A 43 -1.29 23.92 -2.04
N GLY A 44 -1.52 23.59 -0.76
CA GLY A 44 -2.86 23.57 -0.19
C GLY A 44 -3.76 22.55 -0.91
N PHE A 45 -4.84 23.00 -1.50
CA PHE A 45 -5.80 22.15 -2.24
C PHE A 45 -5.60 22.18 -3.76
N SER A 46 -4.57 22.86 -4.26
CA SER A 46 -4.30 22.98 -5.69
C SER A 46 -3.06 22.21 -6.08
N ILE A 47 -3.08 21.59 -7.27
CA ILE A 47 -1.88 21.00 -7.86
C ILE A 47 -0.96 22.14 -8.31
N ARG A 48 0.33 22.00 -8.08
CA ARG A 48 1.35 22.98 -8.46
C ARG A 48 1.56 23.00 -9.96
N GLU A 49 1.84 24.17 -10.52
CA GLU A 49 2.22 24.30 -11.94
C GLU A 49 3.49 23.51 -12.26
N GLU A 50 4.44 23.43 -11.34
CA GLU A 50 5.66 22.62 -11.49
C GLU A 50 5.34 21.15 -11.70
N THR A 51 4.26 20.64 -11.09
CA THR A 51 3.80 19.26 -11.30
C THR A 51 3.36 19.05 -12.74
N PHE A 52 2.55 19.94 -13.30
CA PHE A 52 2.15 19.86 -14.70
C PHE A 52 3.35 19.96 -15.66
N TYR A 53 4.30 20.86 -15.35
CA TYR A 53 5.53 20.98 -16.11
C TYR A 53 6.33 19.67 -16.14
N LEU A 54 6.53 19.03 -14.98
CA LEU A 54 7.23 17.74 -14.87
C LEU A 54 6.58 16.66 -15.74
N PHE A 55 5.25 16.57 -15.74
CA PHE A 55 4.54 15.58 -16.56
C PHE A 55 4.58 15.87 -18.04
N ARG A 56 4.61 17.15 -18.46
CA ARG A 56 4.70 17.55 -19.86
C ARG A 56 6.10 17.38 -20.45
N GLU A 57 7.13 17.75 -19.68
CA GLU A 57 8.49 17.88 -20.20
C GLU A 57 9.40 16.71 -19.80
N GLU A 58 9.26 16.16 -18.60
CA GLU A 58 10.21 15.19 -18.06
C GLU A 58 9.67 13.75 -18.06
N TYR A 59 8.50 13.51 -17.48
CA TYR A 59 8.03 12.15 -17.23
C TYR A 59 7.51 11.43 -18.46
N LYS A 60 6.89 12.14 -19.39
CA LYS A 60 6.41 11.62 -20.69
C LYS A 60 5.69 10.28 -20.61
N VAL A 61 4.77 10.16 -19.63
CA VAL A 61 4.00 8.94 -19.40
C VAL A 61 3.20 8.61 -20.67
N PRO A 62 3.35 7.40 -21.25
CA PRO A 62 2.65 7.05 -22.47
C PRO A 62 1.15 6.85 -22.23
N LEU A 63 0.36 6.92 -23.29
CA LEU A 63 -1.08 6.62 -23.33
C LEU A 63 -1.99 7.66 -22.67
N LEU A 64 -1.48 8.59 -21.89
CA LEU A 64 -2.27 9.59 -21.19
C LEU A 64 -1.80 11.01 -21.56
N PRO A 65 -2.71 11.97 -21.75
CA PRO A 65 -2.35 13.36 -21.80
C PRO A 65 -1.61 13.76 -20.51
N PRO A 66 -0.52 14.55 -20.59
CA PRO A 66 0.32 14.87 -19.42
C PRO A 66 -0.46 15.46 -18.24
N ASP A 67 -1.41 16.35 -18.50
CA ASP A 67 -2.21 16.97 -17.46
C ASP A 67 -3.12 15.93 -16.75
N VAL A 68 -3.71 15.00 -17.51
CA VAL A 68 -4.50 13.90 -16.94
C VAL A 68 -3.63 12.99 -16.09
N ALA A 69 -2.41 12.67 -16.55
CA ALA A 69 -1.46 11.87 -15.81
C ALA A 69 -1.04 12.57 -14.50
N ALA A 70 -0.84 13.90 -14.52
CA ALA A 70 -0.55 14.69 -13.32
C ALA A 70 -1.70 14.64 -12.31
N TYR A 71 -2.95 14.81 -12.75
CA TYR A 71 -4.12 14.69 -11.88
C TYR A 71 -4.26 13.28 -11.28
N LEU A 72 -4.21 12.24 -12.10
CA LEU A 72 -4.37 10.86 -11.65
C LEU A 72 -3.25 10.45 -10.68
N SER A 73 -2.02 10.85 -10.95
CA SER A 73 -0.89 10.61 -10.06
C SER A 73 -1.11 11.31 -8.72
N THR A 74 -1.44 12.60 -8.72
CA THR A 74 -1.65 13.36 -7.49
C THR A 74 -2.80 12.79 -6.67
N VAL A 75 -3.94 12.48 -7.28
CA VAL A 75 -5.08 11.85 -6.58
C VAL A 75 -4.71 10.47 -6.05
N GLY A 76 -4.06 9.64 -6.87
CA GLY A 76 -3.66 8.28 -6.47
C GLY A 76 -2.68 8.30 -5.29
N GLU A 77 -1.71 9.22 -5.28
CA GLU A 77 -0.72 9.38 -4.21
C GLU A 77 -1.30 9.95 -2.90
N HIS A 78 -2.54 10.43 -2.91
CA HIS A 78 -3.26 10.81 -1.69
C HIS A 78 -4.26 9.74 -1.26
N VAL A 79 -5.08 9.27 -2.18
CA VAL A 79 -6.19 8.35 -1.87
C VAL A 79 -5.68 6.98 -1.45
N PHE A 80 -4.81 6.34 -2.24
CA PHE A 80 -4.35 4.99 -1.94
C PHE A 80 -3.54 4.89 -0.64
N PRO A 81 -2.63 5.82 -0.31
CA PRO A 81 -1.95 5.81 0.98
C PRO A 81 -2.89 5.95 2.17
N ILE A 82 -3.90 6.82 2.09
CA ILE A 82 -4.90 6.96 3.15
C ILE A 82 -5.65 5.64 3.35
N LEU A 83 -6.10 5.01 2.26
CA LEU A 83 -6.80 3.72 2.31
C LEU A 83 -5.91 2.61 2.88
N LEU A 84 -4.63 2.56 2.51
CA LEU A 84 -3.67 1.62 3.08
C LEU A 84 -3.41 1.87 4.56
N PHE A 85 -3.24 3.13 4.96
CA PHE A 85 -3.07 3.51 6.36
C PHE A 85 -4.24 3.00 7.21
N LEU A 86 -5.46 3.24 6.79
CA LEU A 86 -6.68 2.79 7.46
C LEU A 86 -6.90 1.28 7.33
N GLY A 87 -6.27 0.64 6.36
CA GLY A 87 -6.53 -0.77 6.03
C GLY A 87 -7.91 -0.99 5.43
N LEU A 88 -8.36 -0.05 4.61
CA LEU A 88 -9.63 -0.09 3.88
C LEU A 88 -9.38 -0.31 2.40
N ALA A 89 -10.09 -1.26 1.79
CA ALA A 89 -9.88 -1.68 0.40
C ALA A 89 -8.38 -1.94 0.09
N SER A 90 -7.66 -2.51 1.04
CA SER A 90 -6.19 -2.54 1.07
C SER A 90 -5.58 -3.22 -0.13
N ARG A 91 -6.18 -4.33 -0.61
CA ARG A 91 -5.67 -5.04 -1.79
C ARG A 91 -5.82 -4.21 -3.06
N LEU A 92 -6.93 -3.50 -3.21
CA LEU A 92 -7.19 -2.63 -4.36
C LEU A 92 -6.23 -1.44 -4.35
N SER A 93 -6.05 -0.80 -3.19
CA SER A 93 -5.10 0.29 -3.00
C SER A 93 -3.67 -0.14 -3.29
N ALA A 94 -3.28 -1.33 -2.82
CA ALA A 94 -1.97 -1.90 -3.11
C ALA A 94 -1.76 -2.20 -4.59
N LEU A 95 -2.80 -2.68 -5.31
CA LEU A 95 -2.76 -2.85 -6.76
C LEU A 95 -2.60 -1.51 -7.49
N GLY A 96 -3.32 -0.48 -7.07
CA GLY A 96 -3.18 0.87 -7.64
C GLY A 96 -1.76 1.43 -7.47
N LEU A 97 -1.20 1.34 -6.26
CA LEU A 97 0.18 1.78 -6.00
C LEU A 97 1.23 0.92 -6.70
N LEU A 98 0.96 -0.38 -6.87
CA LEU A 98 1.84 -1.27 -7.64
C LEU A 98 1.87 -0.85 -9.12
N ALA A 99 0.71 -0.56 -9.72
CA ALA A 99 0.64 -0.05 -11.09
C ALA A 99 1.38 1.29 -11.22
N MET A 100 1.20 2.21 -10.27
CA MET A 100 1.93 3.48 -10.23
C MET A 100 3.45 3.26 -10.11
N THR A 101 3.90 2.35 -9.23
CA THR A 101 5.32 1.99 -9.09
C THR A 101 5.89 1.48 -10.42
N MET A 102 5.14 0.66 -11.15
CA MET A 102 5.57 0.18 -12.47
C MET A 102 5.71 1.30 -13.49
N VAL A 103 4.77 2.24 -13.51
CA VAL A 103 4.86 3.44 -14.38
C VAL A 103 6.08 4.28 -14.01
N ILE A 104 6.31 4.53 -12.71
CA ILE A 104 7.46 5.29 -12.22
C ILE A 104 8.75 4.58 -12.63
N GLN A 105 8.86 3.27 -12.44
CA GLN A 105 10.05 2.49 -12.79
C GLN A 105 10.35 2.51 -14.29
N LEU A 106 9.32 2.43 -15.12
CA LEU A 106 9.52 2.29 -16.56
C LEU A 106 9.72 3.63 -17.28
N PHE A 107 9.08 4.70 -16.82
CA PHE A 107 8.97 5.95 -17.56
C PHE A 107 9.49 7.19 -16.83
N VAL A 108 9.57 7.17 -15.48
CA VAL A 108 9.94 8.35 -14.70
C VAL A 108 11.34 8.23 -14.13
N VAL A 109 11.64 7.18 -13.40
CA VAL A 109 12.94 6.94 -12.76
C VAL A 109 13.40 5.50 -13.02
N PRO A 110 13.85 5.15 -14.22
CA PRO A 110 14.32 3.79 -14.53
C PRO A 110 15.48 3.32 -13.65
N GLY A 111 16.33 4.26 -13.17
CA GLY A 111 17.43 3.96 -12.26
C GLY A 111 17.02 3.69 -10.80
N GLY A 112 15.75 3.91 -10.43
CA GLY A 112 15.23 3.75 -9.07
C GLY A 112 14.94 2.30 -8.65
N TRP A 113 15.43 1.30 -9.39
CA TRP A 113 15.13 -0.10 -9.14
C TRP A 113 15.41 -0.58 -7.70
N PRO A 114 16.52 -0.20 -7.04
CA PRO A 114 16.78 -0.62 -5.66
C PRO A 114 15.69 -0.21 -4.66
N GLU A 115 15.07 0.95 -4.86
CA GLU A 115 13.97 1.43 -4.01
C GLU A 115 12.63 0.84 -4.45
N HIS A 116 12.36 0.82 -5.75
CA HIS A 116 11.09 0.36 -6.29
C HIS A 116 10.86 -1.12 -6.05
N ILE A 117 11.89 -1.97 -6.04
CA ILE A 117 11.74 -3.40 -5.73
C ILE A 117 11.29 -3.63 -4.29
N LEU A 118 11.68 -2.76 -3.34
CA LEU A 118 11.21 -2.82 -1.96
C LEU A 118 9.71 -2.48 -1.90
N TRP A 119 9.28 -1.42 -2.58
CA TRP A 119 7.86 -1.06 -2.64
C TRP A 119 7.03 -2.16 -3.28
N LEU A 120 7.48 -2.70 -4.41
CA LEU A 120 6.83 -3.82 -5.10
C LEU A 120 6.68 -5.05 -4.20
N SER A 121 7.71 -5.38 -3.43
CA SER A 121 7.71 -6.52 -2.51
C SER A 121 6.68 -6.34 -1.38
N LEU A 122 6.62 -5.14 -0.78
CA LEU A 122 5.65 -4.82 0.27
C LEU A 122 4.22 -4.79 -0.27
N LEU A 123 4.02 -4.21 -1.45
CA LEU A 123 2.72 -4.18 -2.12
C LEU A 123 2.26 -5.59 -2.50
N ALA A 124 3.14 -6.42 -3.05
CA ALA A 124 2.85 -7.83 -3.36
C ALA A 124 2.47 -8.62 -2.10
N LEU A 125 3.13 -8.39 -0.98
CA LEU A 125 2.78 -9.00 0.31
C LEU A 125 1.35 -8.64 0.73
N ILE A 126 0.97 -7.35 0.63
CA ILE A 126 -0.37 -6.88 0.99
C ILE A 126 -1.42 -7.48 0.05
N ILE A 127 -1.15 -7.54 -1.25
CA ILE A 127 -2.05 -8.13 -2.24
C ILE A 127 -2.28 -9.61 -1.95
N ALA A 128 -1.21 -10.36 -1.74
CA ALA A 128 -1.25 -11.81 -1.54
C ALA A 128 -1.88 -12.20 -0.19
N ARG A 129 -1.41 -11.60 0.91
CA ARG A 129 -1.75 -12.01 2.27
C ARG A 129 -2.82 -11.14 2.94
N GLY A 130 -3.12 -9.96 2.35
CA GLY A 130 -4.08 -9.00 2.88
C GLY A 130 -3.51 -8.06 3.95
N PRO A 131 -4.36 -7.18 4.52
CA PRO A 131 -3.93 -6.08 5.40
C PRO A 131 -3.62 -6.45 6.85
N GLY A 132 -3.88 -7.70 7.26
CA GLY A 132 -3.77 -8.11 8.66
C GLY A 132 -5.00 -7.77 9.51
N ALA A 133 -5.03 -8.25 10.76
CA ALA A 133 -6.19 -8.09 11.65
C ALA A 133 -6.39 -6.64 12.14
N ILE A 134 -5.35 -5.82 12.17
CA ILE A 134 -5.44 -4.38 12.48
C ILE A 134 -5.75 -3.62 11.19
N SER A 135 -7.01 -3.74 10.71
CA SER A 135 -7.48 -3.10 9.48
C SER A 135 -9.00 -2.99 9.46
N ILE A 136 -9.53 -1.98 8.77
CA ILE A 136 -10.98 -1.81 8.58
C ILE A 136 -11.53 -2.95 7.74
N ASP A 137 -10.80 -3.43 6.74
CA ASP A 137 -11.18 -4.60 5.92
C ASP A 137 -11.48 -5.82 6.81
N HIS A 138 -10.64 -6.06 7.81
CA HIS A 138 -10.83 -7.19 8.73
C HIS A 138 -12.08 -7.02 9.60
N LEU A 139 -12.33 -5.80 10.10
CA LEU A 139 -13.53 -5.51 10.89
C LEU A 139 -14.81 -5.71 10.07
N ILE A 140 -14.83 -5.22 8.83
CA ILE A 140 -15.98 -5.37 7.93
C ILE A 140 -16.21 -6.84 7.60
N TRP A 141 -15.15 -7.61 7.34
CA TRP A 141 -15.26 -9.02 7.03
C TRP A 141 -15.78 -9.84 8.21
N ASN A 142 -15.23 -9.62 9.40
CA ASN A 142 -15.68 -10.31 10.61
C ASN A 142 -17.13 -9.97 10.98
N SER A 143 -17.55 -8.71 10.84
CA SER A 143 -18.94 -8.32 11.15
C SER A 143 -19.95 -9.04 10.25
N ARG A 144 -19.62 -9.30 8.99
CA ARG A 144 -20.48 -10.06 8.06
C ARG A 144 -20.64 -11.53 8.45
N PHE A 145 -19.65 -12.13 9.13
CA PHE A 145 -19.74 -13.49 9.65
C PHE A 145 -20.52 -13.59 10.97
N LEU A 146 -20.53 -12.52 11.78
CA LEU A 146 -21.22 -12.50 13.08
C LEU A 146 -22.75 -12.29 12.92
N LEU A 147 -23.19 -11.53 11.94
CA LEU A 147 -24.62 -11.25 11.70
C LEU A 147 -25.48 -12.49 11.49
N PRO A 148 -25.07 -13.51 10.70
CA PRO A 148 -25.85 -14.74 10.54
C PRO A 148 -25.96 -15.58 11.82
N ALA A 149 -24.96 -15.53 12.68
CA ALA A 149 -24.96 -16.27 13.95
C ALA A 149 -25.94 -15.66 14.98
N LEU A 150 -26.00 -14.33 15.02
CA LEU A 150 -26.93 -13.61 15.92
C LEU A 150 -28.39 -13.81 15.50
N VAL A 151 -28.68 -13.86 14.18
CA VAL A 151 -30.03 -14.09 13.67
C VAL A 151 -30.51 -15.52 13.95
N ARG A 152 -29.65 -16.52 13.89
CA ARG A 152 -29.99 -17.90 14.22
C ARG A 152 -30.20 -18.14 15.71
N GLY A 153 -29.46 -17.43 16.57
CA GLY A 153 -29.61 -17.53 18.04
C GLY A 153 -30.89 -16.87 18.58
N ALA A 154 -31.50 -15.97 17.83
CA ALA A 154 -32.75 -15.30 18.21
C ALA A 154 -34.03 -16.08 17.83
N GLN A 155 -33.89 -17.22 17.13
CA GLN A 155 -35.00 -18.07 16.69
C GLN A 155 -35.07 -19.41 17.44
N ALA A 156 -34.21 -19.63 18.42
CA ALA A 156 -34.20 -20.77 19.32
C ALA A 156 -34.66 -20.37 20.72
#